data_a0d88cb6065edc1bc4c7ada790f16096
#
_entry.id   a0d88cb6065edc1bc4c7ada790f16096
#
_cell.length_a   1.000
_cell.length_b   1.000
_cell.length_c   1.000
_cell.angle_alpha   90.00
_cell.angle_beta   90.00
_cell.angle_gamma   90.00
#
_symmetry.space_group_name_H-M   'P 1'
#
loop_
_entity.id
_entity.type
_entity.pdbx_description
1 polymer ?
#
loop_
_entity_poly.entity_id
_entity_poly.type
_entity_poly.pdbx_seq_one_letter_code
_entity_poly.pdbx_strand_id
1 'polypeptide(L)'
;MNRALTGLSRVLGAFIGTFAGIVAVQFMRLRRMEFLPMHPGFYVNHIVSPSGGRSNGPLLRLAVLGDSTSAGVGVARAEDSLPYRLAQRLANRERRGVHVVSYGWAGARVADLVMQQLPRALEPLRESDIDPFLPGADVVALVIGSNDATHRTKPRAYRADLRRTLDGIRGGAPEARIVLTGIPAFRGALRGIEPLITLADLYARLLRRISRSEAARAGAGYADLARHVPPRIDRTTEFLSSDRFHPSAVGYAIWAEVIFEALVAGPGASSWPSPKPMEPAGA
;
A
#
# COMPACT_ATOMS: atom_id res chain seq x y z
N MET A 1 14.79 17.11 -52.01
CA MET A 1 13.90 16.46 -51.05
C MET A 1 14.65 15.47 -50.13
N ASN A 2 15.54 14.61 -50.63
CA ASN A 2 16.29 13.62 -49.81
C ASN A 2 17.28 14.19 -48.75
N ARG A 3 17.94 15.31 -49.02
CA ARG A 3 18.91 15.90 -48.04
C ARG A 3 18.24 16.49 -46.77
N ALA A 4 17.01 17.03 -46.92
CA ALA A 4 16.26 17.56 -45.77
C ALA A 4 15.72 16.42 -44.88
N LEU A 5 15.27 15.33 -45.47
CA LEU A 5 14.79 14.15 -44.75
C LEU A 5 15.92 13.45 -43.99
N THR A 6 17.10 13.33 -44.57
CA THR A 6 18.30 12.77 -43.91
C THR A 6 18.84 13.71 -42.80
N GLY A 7 18.70 15.01 -42.93
CA GLY A 7 19.03 15.96 -41.88
C GLY A 7 18.06 15.80 -40.68
N LEU A 8 16.77 15.76 -40.92
CA LEU A 8 15.74 15.60 -39.89
C LEU A 8 15.85 14.28 -39.14
N SER A 9 16.14 13.18 -39.86
CA SER A 9 16.31 11.86 -39.20
C SER A 9 17.56 11.81 -38.32
N ARG A 10 18.65 12.47 -38.69
CA ARG A 10 19.86 12.58 -37.85
C ARG A 10 19.61 13.40 -36.61
N VAL A 11 18.93 14.53 -36.70
CA VAL A 11 18.57 15.39 -35.56
C VAL A 11 17.64 14.64 -34.63
N LEU A 12 16.62 13.96 -35.15
CA LEU A 12 15.71 13.15 -34.35
C LEU A 12 16.41 11.97 -33.65
N GLY A 13 17.33 11.29 -34.36
CA GLY A 13 18.14 10.21 -33.79
C GLY A 13 19.06 10.70 -32.67
N ALA A 14 19.72 11.85 -32.84
CA ALA A 14 20.54 12.46 -31.79
C ALA A 14 19.70 12.85 -30.56
N PHE A 15 18.51 13.42 -30.77
CA PHE A 15 17.60 13.78 -29.67
C PHE A 15 17.13 12.55 -28.90
N ILE A 16 16.72 11.49 -29.57
CA ILE A 16 16.32 10.21 -28.96
C ILE A 16 17.50 9.60 -28.19
N GLY A 17 18.70 9.59 -28.78
CA GLY A 17 19.89 9.05 -28.12
C GLY A 17 20.27 9.82 -26.86
N THR A 18 20.24 11.14 -26.91
CA THR A 18 20.51 12.00 -25.74
C THR A 18 19.48 11.76 -24.64
N PHE A 19 18.19 11.72 -24.99
CA PHE A 19 17.10 11.46 -24.06
C PHE A 19 17.26 10.08 -23.38
N ALA A 20 17.52 9.03 -24.16
CA ALA A 20 17.77 7.69 -23.66
C ALA A 20 18.99 7.64 -22.71
N GLY A 21 20.06 8.35 -23.07
CA GLY A 21 21.27 8.49 -22.24
C GLY A 21 20.97 9.15 -20.89
N ILE A 22 20.20 10.25 -20.88
CA ILE A 22 19.78 10.92 -19.64
C ILE A 22 18.97 9.95 -18.76
N VAL A 23 17.98 9.27 -19.33
CA VAL A 23 17.15 8.30 -18.59
C VAL A 23 18.01 7.17 -18.02
N ALA A 24 18.97 6.64 -18.78
CA ALA A 24 19.88 5.59 -18.34
C ALA A 24 20.74 6.04 -17.15
N VAL A 25 21.35 7.25 -17.24
CA VAL A 25 22.14 7.83 -16.14
C VAL A 25 21.28 8.03 -14.88
N GLN A 26 20.07 8.55 -15.03
CA GLN A 26 19.15 8.73 -13.92
C GLN A 26 18.75 7.40 -13.28
N PHE A 27 18.48 6.38 -14.09
CA PHE A 27 18.20 5.03 -13.61
C PHE A 27 19.37 4.43 -12.84
N MET A 28 20.61 4.61 -13.32
CA MET A 28 21.81 4.18 -12.60
C MET A 28 21.98 4.93 -11.27
N ARG A 29 21.69 6.23 -11.22
CA ARG A 29 21.71 7.00 -9.97
C ARG A 29 20.66 6.48 -9.00
N LEU A 30 19.44 6.23 -9.46
CA LEU A 30 18.36 5.66 -8.63
C LEU A 30 18.76 4.31 -8.03
N ARG A 31 19.42 3.43 -8.81
CA ARG A 31 19.92 2.15 -8.33
C ARG A 31 21.01 2.24 -7.26
N ARG A 32 21.70 3.37 -7.20
CA ARG A 32 22.75 3.64 -6.20
C ARG A 32 22.21 4.34 -4.95
N MET A 33 20.94 4.75 -4.94
CA MET A 33 20.33 5.29 -3.73
C MET A 33 20.15 4.17 -2.72
N GLU A 34 20.66 4.38 -1.53
CA GLU A 34 20.41 3.52 -0.39
C GLU A 34 19.00 3.81 0.13
N PHE A 35 18.13 2.83 0.03
CA PHE A 35 16.84 2.86 0.70
C PHE A 35 17.03 2.38 2.14
N LEU A 36 16.20 2.89 3.03
CA LEU A 36 16.21 2.44 4.41
C LEU A 36 15.96 0.93 4.46
N PRO A 37 16.76 0.17 5.22
CA PRO A 37 16.52 -1.25 5.40
C PRO A 37 15.19 -1.46 6.13
N MET A 38 14.54 -2.59 5.87
CA MET A 38 13.48 -3.05 6.74
C MET A 38 14.08 -3.31 8.12
N HIS A 39 13.56 -2.66 9.16
CA HIS A 39 14.07 -2.83 10.50
C HIS A 39 13.87 -4.30 10.94
N PRO A 40 14.91 -5.04 11.35
CA PRO A 40 14.81 -6.47 11.64
C PRO A 40 13.84 -6.86 12.77
N GLY A 41 13.34 -5.89 13.55
CA GLY A 41 12.35 -6.10 14.61
C GLY A 41 10.95 -5.59 14.28
N PHE A 42 10.71 -5.15 13.04
CA PHE A 42 9.43 -4.52 12.66
C PHE A 42 8.42 -5.54 12.14
N TYR A 43 8.05 -6.48 12.97
CA TYR A 43 6.86 -7.28 12.71
C TYR A 43 5.67 -6.63 13.39
N VAL A 44 4.74 -6.08 12.60
CA VAL A 44 3.53 -5.46 13.15
C VAL A 44 2.54 -6.56 13.49
N ASN A 45 2.50 -6.92 14.77
CA ASN A 45 1.49 -7.79 15.37
C ASN A 45 1.14 -7.17 16.73
N HIS A 46 0.11 -6.32 16.75
CA HIS A 46 -0.20 -5.50 17.91
C HIS A 46 -1.71 -5.42 18.16
N ILE A 47 -2.08 -5.30 19.43
CA ILE A 47 -3.43 -4.91 19.82
C ILE A 47 -3.42 -3.41 20.10
N VAL A 48 -4.21 -2.66 19.33
CA VAL A 48 -4.33 -1.21 19.40
C VAL A 48 -5.66 -0.86 20.06
N SER A 49 -5.59 -0.18 21.20
CA SER A 49 -6.78 0.26 21.93
C SER A 49 -7.28 1.62 21.46
N PRO A 50 -8.59 1.92 21.61
CA PRO A 50 -9.11 3.27 21.36
C PRO A 50 -8.40 4.32 22.23
N SER A 51 -8.22 5.52 21.71
CA SER A 51 -7.79 6.67 22.50
C SER A 51 -8.82 6.95 23.60
N GLY A 52 -8.40 6.92 24.86
CA GLY A 52 -9.30 7.02 26.01
C GLY A 52 -9.56 5.68 26.75
N GLY A 53 -8.94 4.59 26.31
CA GLY A 53 -8.69 3.39 27.10
C GLY A 53 -9.84 2.41 27.30
N ARG A 54 -11.07 2.70 26.93
CA ARG A 54 -12.19 1.73 27.02
C ARG A 54 -12.47 1.10 25.67
N SER A 55 -12.36 -0.22 25.60
CA SER A 55 -12.75 -1.04 24.45
C SER A 55 -14.11 -1.71 24.72
N ASN A 56 -15.02 -1.59 23.77
CA ASN A 56 -16.36 -2.16 23.85
C ASN A 56 -16.46 -3.37 22.91
N GLY A 57 -16.57 -4.57 23.46
CA GLY A 57 -16.78 -5.80 22.68
C GLY A 57 -15.49 -6.48 22.19
N PRO A 58 -15.62 -7.52 21.34
CA PRO A 58 -14.50 -8.32 20.87
C PRO A 58 -13.56 -7.51 19.96
N LEU A 59 -12.30 -7.95 19.89
CA LEU A 59 -11.29 -7.32 19.02
C LEU A 59 -11.72 -7.35 17.54
N LEU A 60 -11.50 -6.25 16.84
CA LEU A 60 -11.49 -6.26 15.39
C LEU A 60 -10.16 -6.82 14.88
N ARG A 61 -10.19 -7.58 13.79
CA ARG A 61 -8.99 -8.16 13.17
C ARG A 61 -8.68 -7.45 11.87
N LEU A 62 -7.52 -6.79 11.81
CA LEU A 62 -7.00 -6.07 10.64
C LEU A 62 -5.80 -6.81 10.06
N ALA A 63 -5.96 -7.42 8.89
CA ALA A 63 -4.84 -7.95 8.12
C ALA A 63 -4.32 -6.89 7.13
N VAL A 64 -2.99 -6.70 7.08
CA VAL A 64 -2.35 -5.80 6.12
C VAL A 64 -1.37 -6.60 5.26
N LEU A 65 -1.57 -6.57 3.94
CA LEU A 65 -0.66 -7.18 2.98
C LEU A 65 -0.05 -6.08 2.11
N GLY A 66 1.22 -6.25 1.71
CA GLY A 66 1.81 -5.26 0.83
C GLY A 66 3.33 -5.20 0.83
N ASP A 67 3.84 -4.02 0.54
CA ASP A 67 5.27 -3.76 0.36
C ASP A 67 5.94 -3.13 1.61
N SER A 68 7.05 -2.43 1.40
CA SER A 68 7.81 -1.75 2.45
C SER A 68 6.98 -0.79 3.30
N THR A 69 5.94 -0.19 2.73
CA THR A 69 5.08 0.76 3.46
C THR A 69 4.17 0.04 4.45
N SER A 70 3.69 -1.16 4.10
CA SER A 70 2.97 -2.03 5.03
C SER A 70 3.89 -2.68 6.07
N ALA A 71 5.19 -2.80 5.77
CA ALA A 71 6.22 -3.24 6.73
C ALA A 71 6.70 -2.12 7.67
N GLY A 72 6.25 -0.88 7.50
CA GLY A 72 6.65 0.25 8.34
C GLY A 72 8.05 0.81 8.06
N VAL A 73 8.60 0.58 6.86
CA VAL A 73 9.88 1.20 6.46
C VAL A 73 9.74 2.72 6.47
N GLY A 74 10.72 3.41 7.04
CA GLY A 74 10.72 4.88 7.13
C GLY A 74 10.40 5.44 8.52
N VAL A 75 10.00 4.58 9.47
CA VAL A 75 9.76 4.97 10.87
C VAL A 75 10.51 4.08 11.84
N ALA A 76 10.81 4.62 13.03
CA ALA A 76 11.57 3.92 14.06
C ALA A 76 10.69 3.16 15.07
N ARG A 77 9.40 3.49 15.13
CA ARG A 77 8.46 2.94 16.12
C ARG A 77 7.28 2.30 15.41
N ALA A 78 6.80 1.18 15.94
CA ALA A 78 5.65 0.46 15.37
C ALA A 78 4.39 1.35 15.34
N GLU A 79 4.20 2.17 16.36
CA GLU A 79 3.04 3.08 16.48
C GLU A 79 3.00 4.15 15.39
N ASP A 80 4.13 4.43 14.74
CA ASP A 80 4.23 5.37 13.64
C ASP A 80 4.05 4.72 12.26
N SER A 81 3.98 3.38 12.19
CA SER A 81 3.79 2.64 10.95
C SER A 81 2.38 2.77 10.41
N LEU A 82 2.24 2.59 9.10
CA LEU A 82 0.94 2.63 8.42
C LEU A 82 -0.08 1.63 9.00
N PRO A 83 0.27 0.33 9.22
CA PRO A 83 -0.70 -0.62 9.79
C PRO A 83 -1.20 -0.18 11.17
N TYR A 84 -0.30 0.28 12.03
CA TYR A 84 -0.70 0.73 13.38
C TYR A 84 -1.58 1.98 13.32
N ARG A 85 -1.21 2.98 12.49
CA ARG A 85 -1.98 4.21 12.32
C ARG A 85 -3.39 3.92 11.77
N LEU A 86 -3.52 2.96 10.85
CA LEU A 86 -4.81 2.53 10.33
C LEU A 86 -5.62 1.82 11.43
N ALA A 87 -4.99 0.91 12.21
CA ALA A 87 -5.61 0.25 13.33
C ALA A 87 -6.11 1.24 14.40
N GLN A 88 -5.33 2.29 14.69
CA GLN A 88 -5.72 3.33 15.66
C GLN A 88 -6.97 4.09 15.20
N ARG A 89 -7.07 4.41 13.90
CA ARG A 89 -8.27 5.07 13.35
C ARG A 89 -9.51 4.17 13.43
N LEU A 90 -9.34 2.89 13.14
CA LEU A 90 -10.39 1.88 13.28
C LEU A 90 -10.82 1.73 14.74
N ALA A 91 -9.86 1.59 15.66
CA ALA A 91 -10.13 1.46 17.09
C ALA A 91 -10.92 2.66 17.63
N ASN A 92 -10.51 3.87 17.26
CA ASN A 92 -11.19 5.10 17.70
C ASN A 92 -12.62 5.20 17.17
N ARG A 93 -12.84 4.85 15.90
CA ARG A 93 -14.17 4.88 15.29
C ARG A 93 -15.10 3.87 15.93
N GLU A 94 -14.65 2.61 16.00
CA GLU A 94 -15.48 1.48 16.43
C GLU A 94 -15.56 1.36 17.96
N ARG A 95 -14.75 2.16 18.70
CA ARG A 95 -14.62 2.07 20.16
C ARG A 95 -14.28 0.64 20.60
N ARG A 96 -13.49 -0.07 19.79
CA ARG A 96 -13.07 -1.46 19.98
C ARG A 96 -11.56 -1.58 19.84
N GLY A 97 -10.95 -2.53 20.55
CA GLY A 97 -9.57 -2.89 20.28
C GLY A 97 -9.43 -3.46 18.86
N VAL A 98 -8.30 -3.20 18.23
CA VAL A 98 -7.97 -3.73 16.90
C VAL A 98 -6.70 -4.55 17.01
N HIS A 99 -6.79 -5.84 16.71
CA HIS A 99 -5.61 -6.68 16.52
C HIS A 99 -5.16 -6.51 15.06
N VAL A 100 -4.00 -5.91 14.86
CA VAL A 100 -3.41 -5.68 13.53
C VAL A 100 -2.22 -6.58 13.30
N VAL A 101 -2.23 -7.29 12.16
CA VAL A 101 -1.11 -8.11 11.68
C VAL A 101 -0.73 -7.65 10.28
N SER A 102 0.56 -7.38 10.05
CA SER A 102 1.08 -7.06 8.72
C SER A 102 1.97 -8.17 8.19
N TYR A 103 1.72 -8.57 6.96
CA TYR A 103 2.47 -9.57 6.19
C TYR A 103 3.44 -8.94 5.18
N GLY A 104 3.53 -7.60 5.16
CA GLY A 104 4.32 -6.86 4.18
C GLY A 104 5.82 -6.99 4.38
N TRP A 105 6.57 -6.85 3.29
CA TRP A 105 8.03 -6.73 3.32
C TRP A 105 8.55 -5.80 2.23
N ALA A 106 9.77 -5.30 2.42
CA ALA A 106 10.41 -4.38 1.49
C ALA A 106 10.63 -5.03 0.11
N GLY A 107 10.29 -4.30 -0.94
CA GLY A 107 10.46 -4.75 -2.32
C GLY A 107 9.34 -5.63 -2.87
N ALA A 108 8.35 -6.04 -2.06
CA ALA A 108 7.25 -6.89 -2.51
C ALA A 108 6.48 -6.26 -3.68
N ARG A 109 6.11 -7.11 -4.64
CA ARG A 109 5.24 -6.83 -5.78
C ARG A 109 3.95 -7.62 -5.67
N VAL A 110 2.99 -7.31 -6.52
CA VAL A 110 1.69 -8.00 -6.48
C VAL A 110 1.80 -9.53 -6.64
N ALA A 111 2.79 -10.04 -7.34
CA ALA A 111 3.07 -11.47 -7.44
C ALA A 111 3.41 -12.09 -6.08
N ASP A 112 4.13 -11.35 -5.22
CA ASP A 112 4.53 -11.81 -3.89
C ASP A 112 3.33 -11.93 -2.95
N LEU A 113 2.27 -11.14 -3.17
CA LEU A 113 1.01 -11.29 -2.44
C LEU A 113 0.42 -12.67 -2.68
N VAL A 114 0.32 -13.10 -3.95
CA VAL A 114 -0.24 -14.41 -4.34
C VAL A 114 0.62 -15.56 -3.84
N MET A 115 1.93 -15.43 -4.06
CA MET A 115 2.85 -16.57 -3.87
C MET A 115 3.25 -16.79 -2.42
N GLN A 116 3.21 -15.75 -1.59
CA GLN A 116 3.80 -15.82 -0.26
C GLN A 116 2.92 -15.21 0.84
N GLN A 117 2.44 -13.97 0.68
CA GLN A 117 1.73 -13.30 1.78
C GLN A 117 0.34 -13.88 2.01
N LEU A 118 -0.42 -14.12 0.94
CA LEU A 118 -1.76 -14.70 1.04
C LEU A 118 -1.74 -16.12 1.62
N PRO A 119 -0.88 -17.06 1.15
CA PRO A 119 -0.75 -18.35 1.79
C PRO A 119 -0.43 -18.27 3.29
N ARG A 120 0.53 -17.42 3.67
CA ARG A 120 0.90 -17.22 5.09
C ARG A 120 -0.25 -16.65 5.93
N ALA A 121 -1.11 -15.84 5.34
CA ALA A 121 -2.24 -15.26 6.03
C ALA A 121 -3.44 -16.23 6.16
N LEU A 122 -3.52 -17.23 5.26
CA LEU A 122 -4.59 -18.22 5.22
C LEU A 122 -4.28 -19.51 6.00
N GLU A 123 -3.01 -19.92 6.04
CA GLU A 123 -2.59 -21.18 6.61
C GLU A 123 -1.90 -21.02 7.96
N PRO A 124 -2.11 -21.92 8.93
CA PRO A 124 -1.31 -21.96 10.14
C PRO A 124 0.12 -22.32 9.76
N LEU A 125 1.08 -21.48 10.11
CA LEU A 125 2.48 -21.82 10.03
C LEU A 125 2.77 -22.90 11.10
N ARG A 126 3.21 -24.07 10.68
CA ARG A 126 3.44 -25.27 11.54
C ARG A 126 4.41 -25.03 12.71
N GLU A 127 5.10 -23.92 12.78
CA GLU A 127 6.12 -23.57 13.79
C GLU A 127 5.90 -22.20 14.45
N SER A 128 4.79 -21.52 14.19
CA SER A 128 4.53 -20.22 14.82
C SER A 128 3.22 -20.28 15.60
N ASP A 129 3.23 -19.75 16.82
CA ASP A 129 2.05 -19.56 17.68
C ASP A 129 1.05 -18.53 17.10
N ILE A 130 1.13 -18.24 15.80
CA ILE A 130 0.26 -17.30 15.11
C ILE A 130 -0.76 -18.12 14.32
N ASP A 131 -1.96 -18.19 14.82
CA ASP A 131 -3.12 -18.72 14.09
C ASP A 131 -3.30 -18.02 12.74
N PRO A 132 -3.80 -18.72 11.70
CA PRO A 132 -4.11 -18.12 10.42
C PRO A 132 -5.03 -16.92 10.66
N PHE A 133 -4.53 -15.73 10.28
CA PHE A 133 -5.18 -14.50 10.69
C PHE A 133 -6.28 -14.05 9.71
N LEU A 134 -6.11 -14.37 8.42
CA LEU A 134 -7.04 -13.92 7.39
C LEU A 134 -8.45 -14.56 7.52
N PRO A 135 -8.61 -15.86 7.85
CA PRO A 135 -9.94 -16.47 8.00
C PRO A 135 -10.79 -15.89 9.13
N GLY A 136 -10.45 -14.90 9.78
CA GLY A 136 -11.28 -14.21 10.79
C GLY A 136 -11.09 -12.71 10.73
N ALA A 137 -10.49 -12.21 9.63
CA ALA A 137 -10.29 -10.78 9.47
C ALA A 137 -11.61 -10.07 9.23
N ASP A 138 -11.84 -8.98 9.97
CA ASP A 138 -12.93 -8.04 9.72
C ASP A 138 -12.56 -7.03 8.63
N VAL A 139 -11.26 -6.71 8.54
CA VAL A 139 -10.71 -5.75 7.57
C VAL A 139 -9.43 -6.29 6.95
N VAL A 140 -9.29 -6.12 5.64
CA VAL A 140 -8.06 -6.40 4.90
C VAL A 140 -7.62 -5.17 4.12
N ALA A 141 -6.41 -4.68 4.38
CA ALA A 141 -5.79 -3.58 3.65
C ALA A 141 -4.67 -4.09 2.74
N LEU A 142 -4.76 -3.77 1.44
CA LEU A 142 -3.73 -4.06 0.44
C LEU A 142 -2.99 -2.79 0.09
N VAL A 143 -1.69 -2.73 0.41
CA VAL A 143 -0.82 -1.56 0.19
C VAL A 143 0.31 -1.98 -0.73
N ILE A 144 0.08 -1.90 -2.05
CA ILE A 144 0.96 -2.54 -3.05
C ILE A 144 0.99 -1.78 -4.38
N GLY A 145 2.05 -1.99 -5.14
CA GLY A 145 2.13 -1.61 -6.54
C GLY A 145 3.23 -0.59 -6.85
N SER A 146 3.83 0.06 -5.85
CA SER A 146 4.94 0.98 -6.05
C SER A 146 6.14 0.27 -6.69
N ASN A 147 6.48 -0.93 -6.20
CA ASN A 147 7.53 -1.76 -6.78
C ASN A 147 7.16 -2.30 -8.16
N ASP A 148 5.90 -2.61 -8.40
CA ASP A 148 5.42 -3.01 -9.73
C ASP A 148 5.63 -1.89 -10.75
N ALA A 149 5.35 -0.65 -10.37
CA ALA A 149 5.55 0.50 -11.25
C ALA A 149 7.03 0.76 -11.53
N THR A 150 7.91 0.73 -10.54
CA THR A 150 9.35 0.96 -10.69
C THR A 150 10.06 -0.17 -11.43
N HIS A 151 9.62 -1.42 -11.26
CA HIS A 151 10.15 -2.59 -11.97
C HIS A 151 9.42 -2.88 -13.29
N ARG A 152 8.47 -2.06 -13.68
CA ARG A 152 7.70 -2.19 -14.92
C ARG A 152 7.05 -3.57 -15.08
N THR A 153 6.41 -4.09 -14.01
CA THR A 153 5.61 -5.31 -14.06
C THR A 153 4.59 -5.23 -15.17
N LYS A 154 4.58 -6.19 -16.09
CA LYS A 154 3.66 -6.17 -17.24
C LYS A 154 2.21 -5.98 -16.79
N PRO A 155 1.42 -5.07 -17.41
CA PRO A 155 0.07 -4.74 -16.95
C PRO A 155 -0.88 -5.94 -16.88
N ARG A 156 -0.71 -6.90 -17.78
CA ARG A 156 -1.51 -8.15 -17.79
C ARG A 156 -1.17 -9.04 -16.58
N ALA A 157 0.12 -9.17 -16.24
CA ALA A 157 0.56 -9.93 -15.08
C ALA A 157 0.10 -9.24 -13.79
N TYR A 158 0.32 -7.93 -13.66
CA TYR A 158 -0.17 -7.12 -12.55
C TYR A 158 -1.66 -7.33 -12.29
N ARG A 159 -2.48 -7.24 -13.35
CA ARG A 159 -3.93 -7.47 -13.25
C ARG A 159 -4.27 -8.88 -12.80
N ALA A 160 -3.61 -9.89 -13.38
CA ALA A 160 -3.88 -11.30 -13.07
C ALA A 160 -3.57 -11.62 -11.61
N ASP A 161 -2.41 -11.18 -11.12
CA ASP A 161 -1.96 -11.44 -9.76
C ASP A 161 -2.79 -10.65 -8.74
N LEU A 162 -3.13 -9.38 -9.03
CA LEU A 162 -4.01 -8.58 -8.17
C LEU A 162 -5.41 -9.21 -8.06
N ARG A 163 -5.94 -9.71 -9.18
CA ARG A 163 -7.22 -10.43 -9.20
C ARG A 163 -7.17 -11.67 -8.34
N ARG A 164 -6.15 -12.53 -8.52
CA ARG A 164 -5.95 -13.74 -7.70
C ARG A 164 -5.87 -13.40 -6.21
N THR A 165 -5.14 -12.33 -5.86
CA THR A 165 -5.04 -11.87 -4.47
C THR A 165 -6.41 -11.51 -3.91
N LEU A 166 -7.17 -10.68 -4.63
CA LEU A 166 -8.50 -10.24 -4.18
C LEU A 166 -9.49 -11.40 -4.09
N ASP A 167 -9.46 -12.32 -5.07
CA ASP A 167 -10.31 -13.51 -5.06
C ASP A 167 -9.93 -14.46 -3.91
N GLY A 168 -8.63 -14.63 -3.64
CA GLY A 168 -8.15 -15.43 -2.51
C GLY A 168 -8.54 -14.83 -1.15
N ILE A 169 -8.49 -13.50 -1.01
CA ILE A 169 -8.97 -12.83 0.21
C ILE A 169 -10.48 -13.05 0.37
N ARG A 170 -11.26 -12.90 -0.69
CA ARG A 170 -12.71 -13.16 -0.64
C ARG A 170 -13.03 -14.61 -0.30
N GLY A 171 -12.24 -15.57 -0.81
CA GLY A 171 -12.37 -16.98 -0.45
C GLY A 171 -12.06 -17.27 1.02
N GLY A 172 -11.02 -16.65 1.56
CA GLY A 172 -10.58 -16.88 2.95
C GLY A 172 -11.28 -16.03 4.00
N ALA A 173 -11.78 -14.84 3.62
CA ALA A 173 -12.48 -13.91 4.49
C ALA A 173 -13.63 -13.23 3.75
N PRO A 174 -14.72 -13.95 3.46
CA PRO A 174 -15.82 -13.47 2.62
C PRO A 174 -16.49 -12.20 3.15
N GLU A 175 -16.60 -12.08 4.47
CA GLU A 175 -17.24 -10.96 5.15
C GLU A 175 -16.29 -9.77 5.39
N ALA A 176 -14.99 -9.95 5.13
CA ALA A 176 -14.01 -8.90 5.38
C ALA A 176 -14.25 -7.69 4.48
N ARG A 177 -14.10 -6.50 5.07
CA ARG A 177 -14.01 -5.26 4.29
C ARG A 177 -12.61 -5.12 3.73
N ILE A 178 -12.53 -5.01 2.42
CA ILE A 178 -11.25 -4.89 1.72
C ILE A 178 -11.05 -3.44 1.28
N VAL A 179 -9.85 -2.91 1.49
CA VAL A 179 -9.39 -1.67 0.88
C VAL A 179 -8.09 -1.89 0.13
N LEU A 180 -8.03 -1.43 -1.12
CA LEU A 180 -6.83 -1.45 -1.95
C LEU A 180 -6.31 -0.04 -2.14
N THR A 181 -5.02 0.19 -1.93
CA THR A 181 -4.41 1.48 -2.23
C THR A 181 -4.10 1.61 -3.73
N GLY A 182 -4.28 2.81 -4.25
CA GLY A 182 -3.63 3.22 -5.50
C GLY A 182 -2.16 3.54 -5.27
N ILE A 183 -1.33 3.28 -6.28
CA ILE A 183 0.09 3.66 -6.26
C ILE A 183 0.20 5.19 -6.05
N PRO A 184 1.01 5.68 -5.12
CA PRO A 184 1.18 7.11 -4.87
C PRO A 184 1.77 7.84 -6.09
N ALA A 185 1.70 9.16 -6.10
CA ALA A 185 2.40 9.96 -7.10
C ALA A 185 3.88 10.03 -6.78
N PHE A 186 4.74 9.68 -7.74
CA PHE A 186 6.20 9.69 -7.53
C PHE A 186 6.82 11.09 -7.56
N ARG A 187 6.13 12.10 -8.11
CA ARG A 187 6.66 13.46 -8.26
C ARG A 187 7.10 14.15 -6.96
N GLY A 188 6.53 13.76 -5.84
CA GLY A 188 6.92 14.27 -4.53
C GLY A 188 8.11 13.54 -3.90
N ALA A 189 8.26 12.24 -4.21
CA ALA A 189 9.25 11.36 -3.59
C ALA A 189 10.66 11.49 -4.18
N LEU A 190 10.80 11.80 -5.48
CA LEU A 190 12.06 11.76 -6.19
C LEU A 190 12.35 13.11 -6.89
N ARG A 191 12.30 14.23 -6.17
CA ARG A 191 12.55 15.56 -6.73
C ARG A 191 13.91 15.60 -7.46
N GLY A 192 13.88 16.08 -8.70
CA GLY A 192 15.10 16.36 -9.49
C GLY A 192 15.55 15.25 -10.42
N ILE A 193 14.81 14.13 -10.58
CA ILE A 193 15.16 13.05 -11.52
C ILE A 193 14.20 13.04 -12.72
N GLU A 194 13.97 14.19 -13.33
CA GLU A 194 13.23 14.29 -14.59
C GLU A 194 14.14 13.93 -15.79
N PRO A 195 13.68 13.20 -16.82
CA PRO A 195 12.29 12.78 -17.08
C PRO A 195 11.86 11.41 -16.50
N LEU A 196 12.75 10.73 -15.78
CA LEU A 196 12.49 9.38 -15.29
C LEU A 196 11.25 9.33 -14.37
N ILE A 197 11.07 10.34 -13.49
CA ILE A 197 9.91 10.43 -12.60
C ILE A 197 8.60 10.55 -13.39
N THR A 198 8.60 11.41 -14.41
CA THR A 198 7.42 11.58 -15.27
C THR A 198 7.06 10.27 -15.99
N LEU A 199 8.05 9.53 -16.48
CA LEU A 199 7.83 8.22 -17.11
C LEU A 199 7.31 7.19 -16.12
N ALA A 200 7.90 7.14 -14.92
CA ALA A 200 7.43 6.25 -13.86
C ALA A 200 6.00 6.58 -13.43
N ASP A 201 5.65 7.86 -13.31
CA ASP A 201 4.30 8.28 -12.92
C ASP A 201 3.27 8.00 -14.02
N LEU A 202 3.63 8.15 -15.30
CA LEU A 202 2.78 7.74 -16.43
C LEU A 202 2.49 6.25 -16.39
N TYR A 203 3.51 5.43 -16.12
CA TYR A 203 3.32 3.99 -15.97
C TYR A 203 2.46 3.64 -14.75
N ALA A 204 2.71 4.30 -13.62
CA ALA A 204 1.90 4.15 -12.41
C ALA A 204 0.42 4.52 -12.65
N ARG A 205 0.13 5.51 -13.50
CA ARG A 205 -1.26 5.85 -13.89
C ARG A 205 -1.98 4.69 -14.57
N LEU A 206 -1.28 3.94 -15.41
CA LEU A 206 -1.85 2.74 -16.04
C LEU A 206 -2.17 1.67 -14.99
N LEU A 207 -1.23 1.38 -14.08
CA LEU A 207 -1.45 0.40 -13.02
C LEU A 207 -2.53 0.85 -12.03
N ARG A 208 -2.62 2.15 -11.70
CA ARG A 208 -3.71 2.72 -10.87
C ARG A 208 -5.10 2.48 -11.48
N ARG A 209 -5.22 2.61 -12.81
CA ARG A 209 -6.49 2.29 -13.50
C ARG A 209 -6.85 0.81 -13.36
N ILE A 210 -5.87 -0.08 -13.45
CA ILE A 210 -6.05 -1.52 -13.24
C ILE A 210 -6.48 -1.78 -11.79
N SER A 211 -5.76 -1.22 -10.81
CA SER A 211 -6.07 -1.38 -9.39
C SER A 211 -7.50 -0.93 -9.06
N ARG A 212 -7.90 0.23 -9.56
CA ARG A 212 -9.27 0.74 -9.36
C ARG A 212 -10.32 -0.18 -9.97
N SER A 213 -10.07 -0.70 -11.18
CA SER A 213 -10.99 -1.63 -11.86
C SER A 213 -11.11 -2.96 -11.08
N GLU A 214 -9.99 -3.51 -10.60
CA GLU A 214 -10.01 -4.78 -9.85
C GLU A 214 -10.59 -4.60 -8.44
N ALA A 215 -10.35 -3.46 -7.78
CA ALA A 215 -11.01 -3.13 -6.52
C ALA A 215 -12.53 -3.08 -6.68
N ALA A 216 -13.02 -2.36 -7.69
CA ALA A 216 -14.46 -2.28 -7.98
C ALA A 216 -15.06 -3.67 -8.28
N ARG A 217 -14.38 -4.49 -9.07
CA ARG A 217 -14.80 -5.87 -9.37
C ARG A 217 -14.94 -6.73 -8.10
N ALA A 218 -14.00 -6.59 -7.17
CA ALA A 218 -13.97 -7.37 -5.93
C ALA A 218 -14.86 -6.79 -4.82
N GLY A 219 -15.59 -5.70 -5.06
CA GLY A 219 -16.33 -5.00 -4.02
C GLY A 219 -15.43 -4.44 -2.91
N ALA A 220 -14.21 -3.98 -3.27
CA ALA A 220 -13.26 -3.38 -2.36
C ALA A 220 -13.26 -1.85 -2.46
N GLY A 221 -13.00 -1.18 -1.34
CA GLY A 221 -12.71 0.25 -1.32
C GLY A 221 -11.40 0.54 -2.08
N TYR A 222 -11.31 1.71 -2.72
CA TYR A 222 -10.11 2.14 -3.42
C TYR A 222 -9.58 3.46 -2.86
N ALA A 223 -8.43 3.42 -2.20
CA ALA A 223 -7.76 4.60 -1.66
C ALA A 223 -6.83 5.22 -2.71
N ASP A 224 -7.28 6.28 -3.38
CA ASP A 224 -6.49 6.98 -4.41
C ASP A 224 -5.43 7.89 -3.78
N LEU A 225 -4.31 7.29 -3.35
CA LEU A 225 -3.21 8.03 -2.72
C LEU A 225 -2.64 9.12 -3.62
N ALA A 226 -2.56 8.89 -4.94
CA ALA A 226 -2.03 9.87 -5.87
C ALA A 226 -2.88 11.13 -5.98
N ARG A 227 -4.18 11.02 -5.72
CA ARG A 227 -5.13 12.14 -5.77
C ARG A 227 -5.31 12.82 -4.41
N HIS A 228 -5.43 12.04 -3.35
CA HIS A 228 -5.90 12.56 -2.06
C HIS A 228 -4.79 12.86 -1.06
N VAL A 229 -3.58 12.33 -1.26
CA VAL A 229 -2.43 12.65 -0.38
C VAL A 229 -1.84 14.04 -0.66
N PRO A 230 -1.55 14.44 -1.92
CA PRO A 230 -0.89 15.72 -2.19
C PRO A 230 -1.58 16.96 -1.61
N PRO A 231 -2.92 17.09 -1.61
CA PRO A 231 -3.59 18.24 -1.01
C PRO A 231 -3.44 18.36 0.51
N ARG A 232 -3.02 17.28 1.20
CA ARG A 232 -2.82 17.23 2.65
C ARG A 232 -1.39 17.56 3.08
N ILE A 233 -0.51 17.81 2.11
CA ILE A 233 0.91 18.11 2.34
C ILE A 233 1.12 19.60 2.12
N ASP A 234 1.49 20.33 3.17
CA ASP A 234 1.92 21.73 3.07
C ASP A 234 3.46 21.82 2.99
N ARG A 235 3.99 23.06 2.97
CA ARG A 235 5.43 23.31 2.88
C ARG A 235 6.20 22.93 4.13
N THR A 236 5.54 22.80 5.27
CA THR A 236 6.12 22.50 6.58
C THR A 236 6.04 21.01 6.90
N THR A 237 5.29 20.25 6.10
CA THR A 237 5.05 18.83 6.33
C THR A 237 6.30 18.01 5.97
N GLU A 238 6.94 17.41 6.95
CA GLU A 238 8.00 16.41 6.74
C GLU A 238 7.38 15.07 6.31
N PHE A 239 6.88 15.04 5.08
CA PHE A 239 6.11 13.90 4.57
C PHE A 239 6.96 12.66 4.32
N LEU A 240 8.22 12.82 3.91
CA LEU A 240 9.12 11.72 3.61
C LEU A 240 10.12 11.50 4.73
N SER A 241 10.52 10.25 4.90
CA SER A 241 11.63 9.86 5.76
C SER A 241 12.99 10.31 5.22
N SER A 242 14.06 10.01 5.92
CA SER A 242 15.43 10.43 5.56
C SER A 242 15.89 9.90 4.19
N ASP A 243 15.36 8.78 3.71
CA ASP A 243 15.67 8.24 2.38
C ASP A 243 14.93 8.95 1.24
N ARG A 244 14.08 9.93 1.55
CA ARG A 244 13.29 10.72 0.59
C ARG A 244 12.43 9.88 -0.36
N PHE A 245 12.10 8.67 0.05
CA PHE A 245 11.28 7.74 -0.71
C PHE A 245 10.11 7.21 0.11
N HIS A 246 10.37 6.66 1.29
CA HIS A 246 9.32 6.16 2.17
C HIS A 246 8.66 7.31 2.94
N PRO A 247 7.37 7.19 3.27
CA PRO A 247 6.71 8.14 4.16
C PRO A 247 7.36 8.18 5.54
N SER A 248 7.39 9.36 6.14
CA SER A 248 7.70 9.56 7.56
C SER A 248 6.51 9.15 8.44
N ALA A 249 6.64 9.31 9.76
CA ALA A 249 5.52 9.15 10.70
C ALA A 249 4.31 10.03 10.35
N VAL A 250 4.56 11.27 9.92
CA VAL A 250 3.52 12.19 9.44
C VAL A 250 2.94 11.71 8.11
N GLY A 251 3.78 11.27 7.18
CA GLY A 251 3.36 10.72 5.90
C GLY A 251 2.45 9.51 6.07
N TYR A 252 2.80 8.59 6.97
CA TYR A 252 1.95 7.42 7.27
C TYR A 252 0.64 7.80 7.96
N ALA A 253 0.63 8.82 8.81
CA ALA A 253 -0.61 9.31 9.41
C ALA A 253 -1.59 9.84 8.34
N ILE A 254 -1.07 10.58 7.33
CA ILE A 254 -1.84 11.07 6.18
C ILE A 254 -2.33 9.91 5.30
N TRP A 255 -1.47 8.91 5.01
CA TRP A 255 -1.88 7.74 4.24
C TRP A 255 -2.96 6.94 4.95
N ALA A 256 -2.79 6.70 6.26
CA ALA A 256 -3.77 5.98 7.06
C ALA A 256 -5.14 6.67 7.04
N GLU A 257 -5.16 8.02 7.01
CA GLU A 257 -6.40 8.78 6.88
C GLU A 257 -7.09 8.52 5.54
N VAL A 258 -6.37 8.67 4.42
CA VAL A 258 -6.91 8.43 3.07
C VAL A 258 -7.40 6.98 2.91
N ILE A 259 -6.65 6.02 3.45
CA ILE A 259 -7.04 4.59 3.40
C ILE A 259 -8.29 4.35 4.25
N PHE A 260 -8.34 4.94 5.43
CA PHE A 260 -9.48 4.83 6.33
C PHE A 260 -10.75 5.44 5.72
N GLU A 261 -10.67 6.63 5.12
CA GLU A 261 -11.78 7.26 4.40
C GLU A 261 -12.31 6.36 3.26
N ALA A 262 -11.39 5.77 2.47
CA ALA A 262 -11.78 4.86 1.39
C ALA A 262 -12.40 3.56 1.90
N LEU A 263 -11.94 3.04 3.03
CA LEU A 263 -12.53 1.87 3.70
C LEU A 263 -13.94 2.17 4.19
N VAL A 264 -14.15 3.35 4.78
CA VAL A 264 -15.44 3.76 5.36
C VAL A 264 -16.46 4.12 4.30
N ALA A 265 -16.02 4.75 3.21
CA ALA A 265 -16.89 5.14 2.09
C ALA A 265 -17.08 4.02 1.05
N GLY A 266 -16.31 2.94 1.14
CA GLY A 266 -16.31 1.83 0.19
C GLY A 266 -17.56 0.96 0.23
N PRO A 267 -17.68 -0.01 -0.70
CA PRO A 267 -18.76 -0.98 -0.70
C PRO A 267 -18.91 -1.67 0.65
N GLY A 268 -20.14 -1.85 1.12
CA GLY A 268 -20.44 -2.39 2.45
C GLY A 268 -20.39 -1.35 3.58
N ALA A 269 -20.34 -0.05 3.26
CA ALA A 269 -20.33 1.03 4.26
C ALA A 269 -21.54 0.99 5.22
N SER A 270 -22.70 0.55 4.73
CA SER A 270 -23.92 0.41 5.51
C SER A 270 -23.98 -0.87 6.37
N SER A 271 -23.09 -1.83 6.11
CA SER A 271 -23.05 -3.13 6.80
C SER A 271 -21.88 -3.27 7.77
N TRP A 272 -21.34 -2.15 8.24
CA TRP A 272 -20.36 -2.24 9.34
C TRP A 272 -21.05 -2.92 10.51
N PRO A 273 -20.56 -4.07 10.98
CA PRO A 273 -21.24 -4.80 12.04
C PRO A 273 -21.38 -3.88 13.24
N SER A 274 -22.63 -3.55 13.59
CA SER A 274 -22.91 -2.91 14.87
C SER A 274 -22.24 -3.76 15.95
N PRO A 275 -21.59 -3.17 16.95
CA PRO A 275 -20.96 -3.94 18.02
C PRO A 275 -22.01 -4.90 18.56
N LYS A 276 -21.76 -6.24 18.42
CA LYS A 276 -22.62 -7.22 19.04
C LYS A 276 -22.63 -6.89 20.54
N PRO A 277 -23.83 -6.82 21.16
CA PRO A 277 -23.90 -6.67 22.60
C PRO A 277 -23.03 -7.75 23.24
N MET A 278 -22.21 -7.38 24.19
CA MET A 278 -21.45 -8.32 24.99
C MET A 278 -22.46 -9.18 25.73
N GLU A 279 -22.53 -10.49 25.43
CA GLU A 279 -23.27 -11.42 26.28
C GLU A 279 -22.66 -11.27 27.70
N PRO A 280 -23.49 -11.10 28.73
CA PRO A 280 -22.98 -11.08 30.08
C PRO A 280 -22.26 -12.41 30.33
N ALA A 281 -20.99 -12.34 30.75
CA ALA A 281 -20.24 -13.50 31.18
C ALA A 281 -21.11 -14.27 32.18
N GLY A 282 -21.37 -15.51 31.86
CA GLY A 282 -22.38 -16.35 32.48
C GLY A 282 -22.43 -16.24 34.00
N ALA A 283 -23.65 -16.16 34.51
CA ALA A 283 -23.98 -16.34 35.91
C ALA A 283 -23.76 -17.81 36.33
#